data_eb72d8b4253e511febee3aae44ef852a
#
_entry.id   eb72d8b4253e511febee3aae44ef852a
#
_cell.length_a   1.000
_cell.length_b   1.000
_cell.length_c   1.000
_cell.angle_alpha   90.00
_cell.angle_beta   90.00
_cell.angle_gamma   90.00
#
_symmetry.space_group_name_H-M   'P 1'
#
loop_
_entity.id
_entity.type
_entity.pdbx_description
1 polymer ?
#
loop_
_entity_poly.entity_id
_entity_poly.type
_entity_poly.pdbx_seq_one_letter_code
_entity_poly.pdbx_strand_id
1 'polypeptide(L)'
;WSCDGSPNFTLEESERETIGTDVILHLLDEEKEFIEPERIKSLIKKYCDFMPIDVLLEGETINKKNPPWRKQPSELKDEDYIELYKYLYPFQGDPLLWIHLNTDYPYDIQGILYFPKLSGRADWEKGEIKLFCNQVFVSDSIKEIVPKYLLPLRGVIDSTDIPLNVSRSALQTDRKVRSISSFI
;
A
#
# COMPACT_ATOMS: atom_id res chain seq x y z
N TRP A 1 -28.83 -7.61 -0.72
CA TRP A 1 -28.07 -8.85 -0.80
C TRP A 1 -27.54 -9.22 0.58
N SER A 2 -27.75 -10.44 1.00
CA SER A 2 -27.19 -11.00 2.24
C SER A 2 -26.71 -12.44 2.02
N CYS A 3 -25.64 -12.80 2.72
CA CYS A 3 -25.02 -14.13 2.67
C CYS A 3 -24.39 -14.44 4.03
N ASP A 4 -24.49 -15.68 4.45
CA ASP A 4 -23.91 -16.20 5.69
C ASP A 4 -22.56 -16.91 5.49
N GLY A 5 -21.98 -16.78 4.27
CA GLY A 5 -20.76 -17.47 3.85
C GLY A 5 -21.00 -18.82 3.18
N SER A 6 -22.26 -19.30 3.13
CA SER A 6 -22.65 -20.46 2.33
C SER A 6 -22.70 -20.11 0.82
N PRO A 7 -22.83 -21.12 -0.08
CA PRO A 7 -23.04 -20.85 -1.52
C PRO A 7 -24.35 -20.13 -1.84
N ASN A 8 -25.25 -20.04 -0.89
CA ASN A 8 -26.57 -19.42 -1.04
C ASN A 8 -26.50 -17.93 -0.63
N PHE A 9 -27.30 -17.10 -1.27
CA PHE A 9 -27.49 -15.71 -0.91
C PHE A 9 -28.95 -15.31 -1.06
N THR A 10 -29.37 -14.28 -0.36
CA THR A 10 -30.68 -13.66 -0.49
C THR A 10 -30.55 -12.30 -1.18
N LEU A 11 -31.45 -12.02 -2.12
CA LEU A 11 -31.55 -10.74 -2.81
C LEU A 11 -32.92 -10.14 -2.52
N GLU A 12 -32.91 -8.94 -1.94
CA GLU A 12 -34.12 -8.19 -1.60
C GLU A 12 -34.02 -6.78 -2.17
N GLU A 13 -35.18 -6.17 -2.46
CA GLU A 13 -35.24 -4.76 -2.79
C GLU A 13 -34.89 -3.92 -1.56
N SER A 14 -34.20 -2.82 -1.76
CA SER A 14 -33.79 -1.89 -0.69
C SER A 14 -34.19 -0.46 -1.05
N GLU A 15 -34.83 0.21 -0.12
CA GLU A 15 -35.16 1.63 -0.22
C GLU A 15 -34.02 2.45 0.37
N ARG A 16 -33.15 3.01 -0.49
CA ARG A 16 -32.09 3.93 -0.08
C ARG A 16 -32.30 5.28 -0.75
N GLU A 17 -32.44 6.33 0.04
CA GLU A 17 -32.66 7.69 -0.45
C GLU A 17 -31.39 8.34 -1.00
N THR A 18 -30.20 7.91 -0.55
CA THR A 18 -28.91 8.48 -0.93
C THR A 18 -28.08 7.53 -1.77
N ILE A 19 -27.28 8.08 -2.70
CA ILE A 19 -26.33 7.31 -3.51
C ILE A 19 -25.23 6.75 -2.58
N GLY A 20 -24.95 5.46 -2.71
CA GLY A 20 -23.88 4.80 -1.96
C GLY A 20 -24.17 3.33 -1.72
N THR A 21 -23.28 2.67 -0.99
CA THR A 21 -23.36 1.26 -0.63
C THR A 21 -23.03 1.08 0.85
N ASP A 22 -23.86 0.35 1.59
CA ASP A 22 -23.55 -0.08 2.95
C ASP A 22 -23.06 -1.53 2.90
N VAL A 23 -21.92 -1.78 3.51
CA VAL A 23 -21.37 -3.12 3.70
C VAL A 23 -21.40 -3.43 5.19
N ILE A 24 -22.27 -4.37 5.57
CA ILE A 24 -22.48 -4.77 6.97
C ILE A 24 -21.87 -6.15 7.18
N LEU A 25 -20.92 -6.25 8.10
CA LEU A 25 -20.29 -7.51 8.47
C LEU A 25 -20.74 -7.90 9.88
N HIS A 26 -21.36 -9.08 10.02
CA HIS A 26 -21.70 -9.68 11.31
C HIS A 26 -20.52 -10.53 11.78
N LEU A 27 -19.84 -10.07 12.83
CA LEU A 27 -18.64 -10.70 13.34
C LEU A 27 -18.97 -11.82 14.32
N LEU A 28 -18.15 -12.89 14.30
CA LEU A 28 -18.15 -13.91 15.33
C LEU A 28 -17.61 -13.35 16.65
N ASP A 29 -17.95 -13.99 17.76
CA ASP A 29 -17.50 -13.55 19.09
C ASP A 29 -15.97 -13.51 19.24
N GLU A 30 -15.26 -14.39 18.55
CA GLU A 30 -13.80 -14.47 18.51
C GLU A 30 -13.14 -13.35 17.69
N GLU A 31 -13.92 -12.66 16.83
CA GLU A 31 -13.45 -11.60 15.95
C GLU A 31 -13.86 -10.18 16.43
N LYS A 32 -14.28 -10.05 17.67
CA LYS A 32 -14.75 -8.78 18.25
C LYS A 32 -13.66 -7.69 18.29
N GLU A 33 -12.40 -8.06 18.17
CA GLU A 33 -11.32 -7.07 18.05
C GLU A 33 -11.52 -6.08 16.90
N PHE A 34 -12.21 -6.51 15.81
CA PHE A 34 -12.51 -5.66 14.67
C PHE A 34 -13.66 -4.66 14.88
N ILE A 35 -14.25 -4.61 16.08
CA ILE A 35 -15.19 -3.56 16.48
C ILE A 35 -14.45 -2.41 17.18
N GLU A 36 -13.25 -2.66 17.71
CA GLU A 36 -12.47 -1.67 18.44
C GLU A 36 -11.95 -0.56 17.49
N PRO A 37 -12.24 0.73 17.76
CA PRO A 37 -11.85 1.84 16.88
C PRO A 37 -10.34 1.89 16.61
N GLU A 38 -9.51 1.66 17.62
CA GLU A 38 -8.04 1.65 17.46
C GLU A 38 -7.55 0.53 16.53
N ARG A 39 -8.24 -0.64 16.59
CA ARG A 39 -7.94 -1.75 15.67
C ARG A 39 -8.29 -1.37 14.23
N ILE A 40 -9.48 -0.81 14.00
CA ILE A 40 -9.90 -0.31 12.68
C ILE A 40 -8.97 0.77 12.18
N LYS A 41 -8.62 1.74 13.03
CA LYS A 41 -7.68 2.81 12.70
C LYS A 41 -6.31 2.27 12.25
N SER A 42 -5.79 1.26 12.94
CA SER A 42 -4.54 0.61 12.58
C SER A 42 -4.61 -0.08 11.23
N LEU A 43 -5.74 -0.71 10.89
CA LEU A 43 -5.97 -1.35 9.59
C LEU A 43 -6.10 -0.32 8.47
N ILE A 44 -6.83 0.78 8.69
CA ILE A 44 -6.92 1.89 7.73
C ILE A 44 -5.53 2.44 7.45
N LYS A 45 -4.73 2.70 8.49
CA LYS A 45 -3.35 3.17 8.37
C LYS A 45 -2.46 2.21 7.59
N LYS A 46 -2.65 0.91 7.78
CA LYS A 46 -1.85 -0.11 7.08
C LYS A 46 -2.23 -0.23 5.61
N TYR A 47 -3.52 -0.35 5.29
CA TYR A 47 -3.98 -0.74 3.96
C TYR A 47 -4.48 0.43 3.10
N CYS A 48 -5.05 1.45 3.72
CA CYS A 48 -5.79 2.51 3.05
C CYS A 48 -5.16 3.91 3.23
N ASP A 49 -3.98 4.00 3.87
CA ASP A 49 -3.39 5.27 4.30
C ASP A 49 -3.21 6.27 3.16
N PHE A 50 -2.94 5.79 1.95
CA PHE A 50 -2.69 6.64 0.79
C PHE A 50 -3.79 6.61 -0.27
N MET A 51 -4.96 6.07 0.05
CA MET A 51 -6.08 6.07 -0.89
C MET A 51 -6.45 7.50 -1.33
N PRO A 52 -6.85 7.70 -2.61
CA PRO A 52 -7.15 9.03 -3.15
C PRO A 52 -8.48 9.62 -2.66
N ILE A 53 -9.24 8.85 -1.89
CA ILE A 53 -10.52 9.25 -1.28
C ILE A 53 -10.37 9.38 0.23
N ASP A 54 -11.26 10.14 0.87
CA ASP A 54 -11.31 10.21 2.33
C ASP A 54 -11.81 8.89 2.91
N VAL A 55 -11.04 8.35 3.84
CA VAL A 55 -11.45 7.23 4.68
C VAL A 55 -11.77 7.78 6.07
N LEU A 56 -13.05 7.77 6.40
CA LEU A 56 -13.53 8.31 7.67
C LEU A 56 -13.77 7.19 8.68
N LEU A 57 -13.35 7.41 9.91
CA LEU A 57 -13.70 6.60 11.06
C LEU A 57 -14.37 7.53 12.09
N GLU A 58 -15.62 7.23 12.43
CA GLU A 58 -16.42 8.06 13.36
C GLU A 58 -16.48 9.55 12.97
N GLY A 59 -16.44 9.84 11.67
CA GLY A 59 -16.48 11.20 11.12
C GLY A 59 -15.13 11.90 10.99
N GLU A 60 -14.04 11.30 11.46
CA GLU A 60 -12.68 11.82 11.31
C GLU A 60 -11.96 11.19 10.11
N THR A 61 -11.31 12.00 9.29
CA THR A 61 -10.47 11.49 8.19
C THR A 61 -9.17 10.91 8.76
N ILE A 62 -8.92 9.64 8.49
CA ILE A 62 -7.79 8.89 9.04
C ILE A 62 -6.61 8.80 8.08
N ASN A 63 -6.87 8.71 6.77
CA ASN A 63 -5.83 8.47 5.77
C ASN A 63 -5.16 9.77 5.27
N LYS A 64 -3.98 9.61 4.65
CA LYS A 64 -3.28 10.68 3.94
C LYS A 64 -3.52 10.54 2.44
N LYS A 65 -4.04 11.60 1.81
CA LYS A 65 -4.22 11.64 0.36
C LYS A 65 -3.00 12.25 -0.34
N ASN A 66 -2.94 12.06 -1.65
CA ASN A 66 -1.93 12.69 -2.51
C ASN A 66 -0.49 12.40 -2.09
N PRO A 67 -0.11 11.11 -2.04
CA PRO A 67 1.25 10.75 -1.63
C PRO A 67 2.30 11.34 -2.59
N PRO A 68 3.49 11.70 -2.09
CA PRO A 68 4.54 12.34 -2.89
C PRO A 68 4.91 11.60 -4.16
N TRP A 69 4.91 10.26 -4.17
CA TRP A 69 5.25 9.47 -5.37
C TRP A 69 4.25 9.57 -6.53
N ARG A 70 3.08 10.16 -6.31
CA ARG A 70 2.07 10.43 -7.37
C ARG A 70 2.22 11.81 -7.99
N LYS A 71 3.07 12.65 -7.42
CA LYS A 71 3.37 13.99 -7.94
C LYS A 71 4.55 13.94 -8.92
N GLN A 72 4.70 14.97 -9.74
CA GLN A 72 5.90 15.10 -10.55
C GLN A 72 7.10 15.47 -9.66
N PRO A 73 8.32 14.97 -9.95
CA PRO A 73 9.50 15.33 -9.19
C PRO A 73 9.75 16.85 -9.10
N SER A 74 9.37 17.60 -10.12
CA SER A 74 9.47 19.07 -10.17
C SER A 74 8.54 19.81 -9.20
N GLU A 75 7.54 19.14 -8.66
CA GLU A 75 6.59 19.69 -7.69
C GLU A 75 7.00 19.44 -6.23
N LEU A 76 8.09 18.66 -6.04
CA LEU A 76 8.55 18.21 -4.74
C LEU A 76 9.89 18.87 -4.39
N LYS A 77 10.08 19.10 -3.09
CA LYS A 77 11.34 19.53 -2.49
C LYS A 77 11.96 18.37 -1.71
N ASP A 78 13.24 18.52 -1.37
CA ASP A 78 13.98 17.53 -0.59
C ASP A 78 13.29 17.22 0.75
N GLU A 79 12.66 18.24 1.36
CA GLU A 79 11.92 18.09 2.61
C GLU A 79 10.73 17.12 2.48
N ASP A 80 10.01 17.15 1.34
CA ASP A 80 8.86 16.27 1.09
C ASP A 80 9.30 14.79 1.04
N TYR A 81 10.46 14.51 0.44
CA TYR A 81 11.03 13.16 0.39
C TYR A 81 11.48 12.68 1.77
N ILE A 82 12.13 13.55 2.54
CA ILE A 82 12.59 13.23 3.89
C ILE A 82 11.40 13.02 4.84
N GLU A 83 10.36 13.86 4.74
CA GLU A 83 9.13 13.72 5.53
C GLU A 83 8.44 12.38 5.25
N LEU A 84 8.30 12.00 3.97
CA LEU A 84 7.74 10.71 3.60
C LEU A 84 8.57 9.56 4.17
N TYR A 85 9.91 9.64 4.07
CA TYR A 85 10.79 8.60 4.61
C TYR A 85 10.61 8.44 6.12
N LYS A 86 10.60 9.53 6.88
CA LYS A 86 10.37 9.53 8.34
C LYS A 86 8.99 9.01 8.71
N TYR A 87 8.00 9.30 7.88
CA TYR A 87 6.64 8.80 8.07
C TYR A 87 6.56 7.28 7.89
N LEU A 88 7.19 6.76 6.85
CA LEU A 88 7.19 5.32 6.57
C LEU A 88 8.08 4.54 7.55
N TYR A 89 9.16 5.15 8.04
CA TYR A 89 10.22 4.53 8.84
C TYR A 89 10.60 5.41 10.04
N PRO A 90 9.73 5.60 11.04
CA PRO A 90 9.86 6.61 12.09
C PRO A 90 11.08 6.44 13.00
N PHE A 91 11.69 5.25 13.03
CA PHE A 91 12.85 4.96 13.88
C PHE A 91 14.18 4.93 13.10
N GLN A 92 14.16 5.40 11.86
CA GLN A 92 15.35 5.47 11.01
C GLN A 92 15.87 6.90 10.93
N GLY A 93 17.20 7.04 10.80
CA GLY A 93 17.81 8.32 10.49
C GLY A 93 17.49 8.78 9.06
N ASP A 94 17.93 9.97 8.67
CA ASP A 94 17.70 10.47 7.31
C ASP A 94 18.33 9.55 6.26
N PRO A 95 17.70 9.37 5.09
CA PRO A 95 18.25 8.60 3.99
C PRO A 95 19.50 9.29 3.41
N LEU A 96 20.36 8.54 2.73
CA LEU A 96 21.53 9.10 2.03
C LEU A 96 21.11 9.82 0.75
N LEU A 97 20.21 9.21 0.00
CA LEU A 97 19.64 9.72 -1.25
C LEU A 97 18.37 8.94 -1.57
N TRP A 98 17.65 9.40 -2.60
CA TRP A 98 16.44 8.74 -3.10
C TRP A 98 16.39 8.77 -4.63
N ILE A 99 15.57 7.88 -5.17
CA ILE A 99 15.21 7.81 -6.58
C ILE A 99 13.70 7.92 -6.67
N HIS A 100 13.21 8.90 -7.43
CA HIS A 100 11.78 9.02 -7.73
C HIS A 100 11.48 8.27 -9.03
N LEU A 101 10.68 7.22 -8.94
CA LEU A 101 10.21 6.44 -10.08
C LEU A 101 8.91 7.05 -10.59
N ASN A 102 8.86 7.37 -11.88
CA ASN A 102 7.67 7.87 -12.54
C ASN A 102 7.73 7.47 -14.01
N THR A 103 7.22 6.28 -14.32
CA THR A 103 7.22 5.72 -15.68
C THR A 103 5.83 5.17 -16.01
N ASP A 104 5.41 5.33 -17.25
CA ASP A 104 4.13 4.86 -17.79
C ASP A 104 4.31 3.81 -18.91
N TYR A 105 5.53 3.62 -19.39
CA TYR A 105 5.84 2.64 -20.44
C TYR A 105 7.23 2.00 -20.21
N PRO A 106 7.39 0.69 -20.39
CA PRO A 106 6.39 -0.33 -20.74
C PRO A 106 5.49 -0.76 -19.59
N TYR A 107 5.74 -0.26 -18.38
CA TYR A 107 4.94 -0.52 -17.18
C TYR A 107 4.63 0.80 -16.47
N ASP A 108 3.41 0.90 -15.95
CA ASP A 108 3.02 1.97 -15.03
C ASP A 108 3.64 1.68 -13.65
N ILE A 109 4.74 2.35 -13.35
CA ILE A 109 5.46 2.21 -12.08
C ILE A 109 5.74 3.61 -11.54
N GLN A 110 5.20 3.88 -10.36
CA GLN A 110 5.46 5.08 -9.60
C GLN A 110 6.01 4.70 -8.23
N GLY A 111 6.85 5.55 -7.66
CA GLY A 111 7.41 5.22 -6.36
C GLY A 111 8.56 6.12 -5.96
N ILE A 112 9.03 5.92 -4.75
CA ILE A 112 10.24 6.56 -4.25
C ILE A 112 11.05 5.48 -3.52
N LEU A 113 12.26 5.25 -4.00
CA LEU A 113 13.20 4.33 -3.38
C LEU A 113 14.28 5.12 -2.66
N TYR A 114 14.57 4.74 -1.43
CA TYR A 114 15.54 5.38 -0.55
C TYR A 114 16.72 4.48 -0.28
N PHE A 115 17.89 5.07 -0.25
CA PHE A 115 19.13 4.46 0.22
C PHE A 115 19.31 4.81 1.70
N PRO A 116 19.05 3.87 2.62
CA PRO A 116 19.20 4.11 4.05
C PRO A 116 20.69 4.16 4.42
N LYS A 117 21.01 4.80 5.53
CA LYS A 117 22.31 4.65 6.18
C LYS A 117 22.39 3.26 6.78
N LEU A 118 23.28 2.43 6.26
CA LEU A 118 23.48 1.06 6.75
C LEU A 118 24.45 1.08 7.93
N SER A 119 24.00 0.54 9.05
CA SER A 119 24.81 0.51 10.30
C SER A 119 25.59 -0.79 10.49
N GLY A 120 25.30 -1.82 9.69
CA GLY A 120 25.96 -3.12 9.80
C GLY A 120 25.56 -4.11 8.72
N ARG A 121 26.22 -5.27 8.72
CA ARG A 121 26.03 -6.33 7.71
C ARG A 121 24.60 -6.88 7.67
N ALA A 122 23.91 -6.88 8.81
CA ALA A 122 22.53 -7.35 8.93
C ALA A 122 21.51 -6.41 8.22
N ASP A 123 21.88 -5.17 7.93
CA ASP A 123 20.96 -4.20 7.30
C ASP A 123 20.85 -4.42 5.78
N TRP A 124 21.82 -5.11 5.17
CA TRP A 124 21.82 -5.43 3.74
C TRP A 124 20.69 -6.37 3.32
N GLU A 125 20.15 -7.14 4.25
CA GLU A 125 19.05 -8.09 3.99
C GLU A 125 17.68 -7.57 4.49
N LYS A 126 17.66 -6.42 5.15
CA LYS A 126 16.48 -5.85 5.83
C LYS A 126 15.86 -4.65 5.11
N GLY A 127 16.09 -4.52 3.82
CA GLY A 127 15.35 -3.54 3.03
C GLY A 127 13.84 -3.81 3.12
N GLU A 128 13.08 -2.76 3.17
CA GLU A 128 11.63 -2.81 3.24
C GLU A 128 11.04 -1.89 2.18
N ILE A 129 10.66 -2.47 1.06
CA ILE A 129 9.95 -1.73 0.01
C ILE A 129 8.49 -2.14 0.09
N LYS A 130 7.63 -1.15 0.32
CA LYS A 130 6.17 -1.32 0.39
C LYS A 130 5.57 -1.28 -0.99
N LEU A 131 4.83 -2.32 -1.33
CA LEU A 131 4.11 -2.42 -2.59
C LEU A 131 2.70 -1.90 -2.43
N PHE A 132 2.31 -1.03 -3.35
CA PHE A 132 0.95 -0.55 -3.49
C PHE A 132 0.40 -0.88 -4.89
N CYS A 133 -0.90 -0.97 -4.99
CA CYS A 133 -1.63 -1.02 -6.24
C CYS A 133 -2.77 0.00 -6.17
N ASN A 134 -2.72 1.04 -7.01
CA ASN A 134 -3.63 2.19 -6.90
C ASN A 134 -3.68 2.78 -5.49
N GLN A 135 -2.53 3.01 -4.88
CA GLN A 135 -2.39 3.59 -3.54
C GLN A 135 -2.98 2.72 -2.39
N VAL A 136 -3.37 1.48 -2.69
CA VAL A 136 -3.78 0.49 -1.68
C VAL A 136 -2.59 -0.42 -1.38
N PHE A 137 -2.24 -0.58 -0.11
CA PHE A 137 -1.14 -1.44 0.31
C PHE A 137 -1.40 -2.91 -0.02
N VAL A 138 -0.39 -3.57 -0.57
CA VAL A 138 -0.43 -4.99 -0.95
C VAL A 138 0.50 -5.82 -0.08
N SER A 139 1.78 -5.44 -0.02
CA SER A 139 2.81 -6.23 0.68
C SER A 139 4.04 -5.38 1.01
N ASP A 140 4.74 -5.74 2.04
CA ASP A 140 6.08 -5.25 2.41
C ASP A 140 7.19 -6.26 2.07
N SER A 141 6.83 -7.43 1.54
CA SER A 141 7.74 -8.49 1.14
C SER A 141 7.70 -8.68 -0.37
N ILE A 142 8.49 -7.90 -1.10
CA ILE A 142 8.53 -7.91 -2.57
C ILE A 142 9.85 -8.47 -3.14
N LYS A 143 10.43 -9.45 -2.42
CA LYS A 143 11.70 -10.08 -2.82
C LYS A 143 11.67 -10.71 -4.23
N GLU A 144 10.48 -10.99 -4.73
CA GLU A 144 10.27 -11.56 -6.06
C GLU A 144 10.27 -10.51 -7.18
N ILE A 145 9.95 -9.25 -6.83
CA ILE A 145 9.87 -8.13 -7.78
C ILE A 145 11.17 -7.35 -7.81
N VAL A 146 11.84 -7.21 -6.67
CA VAL A 146 13.03 -6.38 -6.54
C VAL A 146 14.28 -7.24 -6.74
N PRO A 147 15.17 -6.86 -7.66
CA PRO A 147 16.47 -7.51 -7.81
C PRO A 147 17.25 -7.56 -6.49
N LYS A 148 18.02 -8.62 -6.28
CA LYS A 148 18.72 -8.85 -5.01
C LYS A 148 19.65 -7.71 -4.57
N TYR A 149 20.24 -6.97 -5.53
CA TYR A 149 21.12 -5.85 -5.24
C TYR A 149 20.37 -4.61 -4.75
N LEU A 150 19.04 -4.55 -4.94
CA LEU A 150 18.18 -3.49 -4.42
C LEU A 150 17.53 -3.84 -3.07
N LEU A 151 17.75 -5.06 -2.55
CA LEU A 151 17.18 -5.49 -1.27
C LEU A 151 17.49 -4.57 -0.08
N PRO A 152 18.64 -3.84 -0.02
CA PRO A 152 18.88 -2.89 1.07
C PRO A 152 18.01 -1.63 1.01
N LEU A 153 17.38 -1.37 -0.12
CA LEU A 153 16.56 -0.17 -0.29
C LEU A 153 15.27 -0.24 0.53
N ARG A 154 14.78 0.94 0.82
CA ARG A 154 13.47 1.17 1.44
C ARG A 154 12.63 2.05 0.53
N GLY A 155 11.34 2.11 0.78
CA GLY A 155 10.47 3.01 0.03
C GLY A 155 9.16 2.40 -0.38
N VAL A 156 8.67 2.91 -1.50
CA VAL A 156 7.36 2.58 -2.04
C VAL A 156 7.48 2.30 -3.53
N ILE A 157 6.80 1.27 -3.98
CA ILE A 157 6.46 1.02 -5.39
C ILE A 157 4.94 0.93 -5.49
N ASP A 158 4.35 1.70 -6.38
CA ASP A 158 2.91 1.71 -6.69
C ASP A 158 2.74 1.41 -8.18
N SER A 159 2.05 0.33 -8.51
CA SER A 159 1.88 -0.10 -9.90
C SER A 159 0.57 -0.83 -10.08
N THR A 160 -0.12 -0.52 -11.19
CA THR A 160 -1.31 -1.26 -11.63
C THR A 160 -0.98 -2.48 -12.47
N ASP A 161 0.26 -2.57 -12.95
CA ASP A 161 0.72 -3.63 -13.83
C ASP A 161 1.15 -4.90 -13.11
N ILE A 162 1.36 -4.82 -11.80
CA ILE A 162 1.76 -5.97 -10.99
C ILE A 162 0.57 -6.92 -10.82
N PRO A 163 0.70 -8.19 -11.25
CA PRO A 163 -0.39 -9.15 -11.15
C PRO A 163 -0.62 -9.57 -9.71
N LEU A 164 -1.82 -9.29 -9.22
CA LEU A 164 -2.28 -9.66 -7.89
C LEU A 164 -3.28 -10.81 -7.98
N ASN A 165 -3.40 -11.58 -6.89
CA ASN A 165 -4.52 -12.49 -6.75
C ASN A 165 -5.85 -11.72 -6.61
N VAL A 166 -6.99 -12.42 -6.67
CA VAL A 166 -8.32 -11.81 -6.60
C VAL A 166 -8.52 -11.00 -5.30
N SER A 167 -7.99 -11.49 -4.19
CA SER A 167 -8.05 -10.81 -2.88
C SER A 167 -7.03 -9.66 -2.76
N ARG A 168 -6.14 -9.48 -3.74
CA ARG A 168 -5.01 -8.51 -3.70
C ARG A 168 -4.05 -8.70 -2.52
N SER A 169 -4.11 -9.83 -1.84
CA SER A 169 -3.30 -10.12 -0.65
C SER A 169 -1.96 -10.77 -0.97
N ALA A 170 -1.75 -11.19 -2.22
CA ALA A 170 -0.51 -11.82 -2.66
C ALA A 170 -0.25 -11.56 -4.15
N LEU A 171 1.03 -11.61 -4.51
CA LEU A 171 1.49 -11.55 -5.88
C LEU A 171 1.23 -12.87 -6.58
N GLN A 172 0.85 -12.81 -7.84
CA GLN A 172 0.90 -13.98 -8.72
C GLN A 172 2.29 -14.02 -9.36
N THR A 173 3.11 -14.98 -8.94
CA THR A 173 4.45 -15.16 -9.50
C THR A 173 4.33 -15.72 -10.91
N ASP A 174 4.35 -14.83 -11.88
CA ASP A 174 4.26 -15.17 -13.30
C ASP A 174 5.39 -14.52 -14.12
N ARG A 175 5.30 -14.70 -15.44
CA ARG A 175 6.26 -14.12 -16.39
C ARG A 175 6.28 -12.57 -16.31
N LYS A 176 5.14 -11.93 -16.02
CA LYS A 176 5.00 -10.48 -15.96
C LYS A 176 5.79 -9.92 -14.77
N VAL A 177 5.72 -10.55 -13.59
CA VAL A 177 6.52 -10.16 -12.41
C VAL A 177 8.02 -10.18 -12.71
N ARG A 178 8.50 -11.22 -13.40
CA ARG A 178 9.92 -11.30 -13.79
C ARG A 178 10.32 -10.20 -14.77
N SER A 179 9.45 -9.86 -15.72
CA SER A 179 9.70 -8.78 -16.68
C SER A 179 9.77 -7.41 -15.98
N ILE A 180 8.87 -7.15 -15.03
CA ILE A 180 8.88 -5.94 -14.21
C ILE A 180 10.15 -5.87 -13.34
N SER A 181 10.52 -6.99 -12.71
CA SER A 181 11.77 -7.08 -11.92
C SER A 181 13.03 -6.80 -12.74
N SER A 182 13.02 -7.15 -14.02
CA SER A 182 14.15 -6.85 -14.91
C SER A 182 14.14 -5.41 -15.43
N PHE A 183 13.01 -4.74 -15.34
CA PHE A 183 12.84 -3.35 -15.75
C PHE A 183 13.24 -2.38 -14.64
N ILE A 184 12.92 -2.70 -13.37
CA ILE A 184 13.32 -1.93 -12.18
C ILE A 184 14.83 -2.04 -11.96
#